data_eb5adb3974d7793ae3e708792c96e992
#
_entry.id   eb5adb3974d7793ae3e708792c96e992
#
_cell.length_a   1.000
_cell.length_b   1.000
_cell.length_c   1.000
_cell.angle_alpha   90.00
_cell.angle_beta   90.00
_cell.angle_gamma   90.00
#
_symmetry.space_group_name_H-M   'P 1'
#
loop_
_entity.id
_entity.type
_entity.pdbx_description
1 polymer ?
#
loop_
_entity_poly.entity_id
_entity_poly.type
_entity_poly.pdbx_seq_one_letter_code
_entity_poly.pdbx_strand_id
1 'polypeptide(L)'
;KAMCHHCGYKSSVNSKCIKTDQSCDYQMYGPGVEKIYAELKQIFPEKKIKILSSDFLNKKKETQHLLTEIESNKVDILVGTQLISKGFNFPNLNCIVVVDADFSGMGFDLRSTEKNIQLYNQLSGRAGRFSKDSLVIYQTFNPSDETLKDILENDPTKFLEDEIILRKEKNLPPFTRLIALIISSKNEKEGMIEAQKIKKNLSVLKYLEIMGPVSSPI
;
A
#
# COMPACT_ATOMS: atom_id res chain seq x y z
N LYS A 1 -10.02 -1.30 18.78
CA LYS A 1 -8.65 -1.13 19.33
C LYS A 1 -7.74 -0.64 18.21
N ALA A 2 -7.03 0.46 18.44
CA ALA A 2 -5.96 0.88 17.55
C ALA A 2 -4.68 0.11 17.86
N MET A 3 -3.93 -0.28 16.83
CA MET A 3 -2.66 -0.99 16.97
C MET A 3 -1.61 -0.32 16.07
N CYS A 4 -0.46 -0.01 16.63
CA CYS A 4 0.66 0.48 15.86
C CYS A 4 1.34 -0.67 15.11
N HIS A 5 1.43 -0.57 13.79
CA HIS A 5 2.08 -1.61 12.97
C HIS A 5 3.60 -1.67 13.12
N HIS A 6 4.24 -0.61 13.63
CA HIS A 6 5.68 -0.60 13.85
C HIS A 6 6.11 -1.23 15.16
N CYS A 7 5.41 -0.94 16.26
CA CYS A 7 5.81 -1.39 17.59
C CYS A 7 4.83 -2.34 18.27
N GLY A 8 3.70 -2.65 17.65
CA GLY A 8 2.66 -3.51 18.22
C GLY A 8 1.87 -2.89 19.39
N TYR A 9 2.10 -1.62 19.71
CA TYR A 9 1.37 -0.93 20.77
C TYR A 9 -0.13 -0.96 20.49
N LYS A 10 -0.91 -1.33 21.50
CA LYS A 10 -2.39 -1.42 21.41
C LYS A 10 -3.02 -0.42 22.36
N SER A 11 -3.96 0.37 21.87
CA SER A 11 -4.77 1.26 22.69
C SER A 11 -6.27 1.09 22.37
N SER A 12 -7.12 1.56 23.30
CA SER A 12 -8.52 1.79 22.98
C SER A 12 -8.60 2.99 22.03
N VAL A 13 -9.55 2.90 21.07
CA VAL A 13 -9.86 4.07 20.24
C VAL A 13 -10.60 5.07 21.10
N ASN A 14 -10.06 6.27 21.24
CA ASN A 14 -10.71 7.32 22.01
C ASN A 14 -11.95 7.81 21.23
N SER A 15 -13.09 7.91 21.92
CA SER A 15 -14.31 8.49 21.35
C SER A 15 -14.23 10.02 21.17
N LYS A 16 -13.19 10.63 21.72
CA LYS A 16 -12.95 12.08 21.64
C LYS A 16 -11.65 12.38 20.92
N CYS A 17 -11.65 13.41 20.10
CA CYS A 17 -10.46 13.92 19.42
C CYS A 17 -9.49 14.51 20.45
N ILE A 18 -8.23 14.08 20.41
CA ILE A 18 -7.16 14.57 21.29
C ILE A 18 -6.91 16.07 21.10
N LYS A 19 -7.18 16.62 19.89
CA LYS A 19 -6.94 18.03 19.57
C LYS A 19 -8.11 18.95 19.88
N THR A 20 -9.35 18.46 19.77
CA THR A 20 -10.55 19.32 19.84
C THR A 20 -11.51 18.96 20.98
N ASP A 21 -11.26 17.87 21.71
CA ASP A 21 -12.13 17.29 22.74
C ASP A 21 -13.58 17.00 22.29
N GLN A 22 -13.82 17.10 20.97
CA GLN A 22 -15.12 16.76 20.37
C GLN A 22 -15.20 15.26 20.05
N SER A 23 -16.41 14.75 19.85
CA SER A 23 -16.60 13.37 19.42
C SER A 23 -15.84 13.10 18.09
N CYS A 24 -15.04 12.05 18.08
CA CYS A 24 -14.36 11.58 16.88
C CYS A 24 -15.08 10.38 16.28
N ASP A 25 -15.49 10.52 15.03
CA ASP A 25 -15.94 9.40 14.22
C ASP A 25 -14.75 8.89 13.42
N TYR A 26 -14.21 7.74 13.82
CA TYR A 26 -13.13 7.10 13.10
C TYR A 26 -13.71 6.35 11.91
N GLN A 27 -13.48 6.86 10.72
CA GLN A 27 -13.75 6.11 9.50
C GLN A 27 -12.60 5.15 9.24
N MET A 28 -12.91 3.87 9.02
CA MET A 28 -11.93 2.90 8.58
C MET A 28 -11.49 3.26 7.16
N TYR A 29 -10.19 3.46 6.96
CA TYR A 29 -9.63 3.76 5.66
C TYR A 29 -9.37 2.44 4.91
N GLY A 30 -9.98 2.33 3.74
CA GLY A 30 -9.89 1.16 2.88
C GLY A 30 -10.73 -0.04 3.35
N PRO A 31 -11.12 -0.91 2.43
CA PRO A 31 -11.79 -2.16 2.77
C PRO A 31 -10.74 -3.15 3.29
N GLY A 32 -10.77 -3.47 4.58
CA GLY A 32 -9.96 -4.56 5.14
C GLY A 32 -10.33 -5.91 4.52
N VAL A 33 -9.38 -6.84 4.48
CA VAL A 33 -9.60 -8.17 3.90
C VAL A 33 -10.76 -8.93 4.55
N GLU A 34 -10.98 -8.71 5.84
CA GLU A 34 -12.08 -9.30 6.61
C GLU A 34 -13.45 -8.78 6.15
N LYS A 35 -13.54 -7.49 5.83
CA LYS A 35 -14.77 -6.87 5.33
C LYS A 35 -15.09 -7.40 3.95
N ILE A 36 -14.11 -7.40 3.05
CA ILE A 36 -14.26 -7.96 1.69
C ILE A 36 -14.70 -9.43 1.77
N TYR A 37 -14.06 -10.21 2.65
CA TYR A 37 -14.43 -11.62 2.86
C TYR A 37 -15.88 -11.76 3.31
N ALA A 38 -16.33 -10.95 4.28
CA ALA A 38 -17.69 -11.01 4.80
C ALA A 38 -18.74 -10.66 3.73
N GLU A 39 -18.48 -9.63 2.93
CA GLU A 39 -19.34 -9.23 1.83
C GLU A 39 -19.39 -10.30 0.73
N LEU A 40 -18.25 -10.86 0.35
CA LEU A 40 -18.19 -11.93 -0.64
C LEU A 40 -18.94 -13.19 -0.18
N LYS A 41 -18.91 -13.52 1.13
CA LYS A 41 -19.66 -14.63 1.69
C LYS A 41 -21.18 -14.42 1.61
N GLN A 42 -21.64 -13.19 1.67
CA GLN A 42 -23.07 -12.85 1.47
C GLN A 42 -23.47 -12.95 0.00
N ILE A 43 -22.60 -12.49 -0.90
CA ILE A 43 -22.87 -12.47 -2.36
C ILE A 43 -22.75 -13.89 -2.96
N PHE A 44 -21.78 -14.66 -2.48
CA PHE A 44 -21.47 -16.01 -2.99
C PHE A 44 -21.45 -17.06 -1.85
N PRO A 45 -22.60 -17.37 -1.25
CA PRO A 45 -22.67 -18.25 -0.08
C PRO A 45 -22.14 -19.66 -0.35
N GLU A 46 -22.33 -20.18 -1.57
CA GLU A 46 -21.91 -21.52 -1.97
C GLU A 46 -20.42 -21.63 -2.33
N LYS A 47 -19.74 -20.50 -2.45
CA LYS A 47 -18.34 -20.49 -2.87
C LYS A 47 -17.38 -20.68 -1.70
N LYS A 48 -16.30 -21.39 -1.96
CA LYS A 48 -15.20 -21.57 -1.00
C LYS A 48 -14.27 -20.35 -1.06
N ILE A 49 -14.44 -19.43 -0.11
CA ILE A 49 -13.68 -18.19 -0.02
C ILE A 49 -12.65 -18.36 1.10
N LYS A 50 -11.42 -17.97 0.84
CA LYS A 50 -10.31 -18.01 1.80
C LYS A 50 -9.61 -16.63 1.88
N ILE A 51 -8.98 -16.35 3.02
CA ILE A 51 -8.15 -15.18 3.23
C ILE A 51 -6.68 -15.57 3.26
N LEU A 52 -5.84 -14.80 2.58
CA LEU A 52 -4.39 -14.89 2.68
C LEU A 52 -3.83 -13.50 3.05
N SER A 53 -3.50 -13.33 4.33
CA SER A 53 -2.92 -12.10 4.89
C SER A 53 -1.52 -12.35 5.46
N SER A 54 -0.81 -11.27 5.81
CA SER A 54 0.51 -11.36 6.46
C SER A 54 0.49 -12.15 7.76
N ASP A 55 -0.56 -11.99 8.56
CA ASP A 55 -0.72 -12.69 9.82
C ASP A 55 -0.89 -14.19 9.62
N PHE A 56 -1.52 -14.58 8.51
CA PHE A 56 -1.68 -15.96 8.13
C PHE A 56 -0.34 -16.59 7.68
N LEU A 57 0.50 -15.84 6.96
CA LEU A 57 1.80 -16.32 6.48
C LEU A 57 2.79 -16.68 7.60
N ASN A 58 2.63 -16.10 8.78
CA ASN A 58 3.43 -16.44 9.96
C ASN A 58 3.17 -17.86 10.48
N LYS A 59 2.08 -18.48 10.05
CA LYS A 59 1.67 -19.84 10.44
C LYS A 59 1.99 -20.85 9.32
N LYS A 60 3.24 -21.26 9.21
CA LYS A 60 3.77 -22.08 8.10
C LYS A 60 2.89 -23.28 7.72
N LYS A 61 2.39 -24.05 8.70
CA LYS A 61 1.57 -25.24 8.43
C LYS A 61 0.21 -24.90 7.80
N GLU A 62 -0.46 -23.85 8.32
CA GLU A 62 -1.77 -23.40 7.80
C GLU A 62 -1.61 -22.83 6.40
N THR A 63 -0.52 -22.07 6.16
CA THR A 63 -0.18 -21.52 4.84
C THR A 63 0.04 -22.65 3.83
N GLN A 64 0.80 -23.68 4.18
CA GLN A 64 1.08 -24.80 3.30
C GLN A 64 -0.18 -25.60 2.96
N HIS A 65 -1.05 -25.82 3.95
CA HIS A 65 -2.34 -26.44 3.73
C HIS A 65 -3.24 -25.64 2.76
N LEU A 66 -3.33 -24.32 2.96
CA LEU A 66 -4.08 -23.44 2.07
C LEU A 66 -3.54 -23.46 0.63
N LEU A 67 -2.23 -23.44 0.47
CA LEU A 67 -1.61 -23.53 -0.86
C LEU A 67 -1.97 -24.85 -1.56
N THR A 68 -1.94 -25.96 -0.84
CA THR A 68 -2.37 -27.26 -1.37
C THR A 68 -3.86 -27.25 -1.77
N GLU A 69 -4.71 -26.59 -0.98
CA GLU A 69 -6.13 -26.42 -1.35
C GLU A 69 -6.30 -25.60 -2.63
N ILE A 70 -5.52 -24.53 -2.79
CA ILE A 70 -5.55 -23.67 -3.99
C ILE A 70 -5.05 -24.45 -5.21
N GLU A 71 -3.92 -25.12 -5.10
CA GLU A 71 -3.34 -25.95 -6.19
C GLU A 71 -4.28 -27.08 -6.60
N SER A 72 -5.02 -27.64 -5.65
CA SER A 72 -6.03 -28.69 -5.87
C SER A 72 -7.38 -28.16 -6.36
N ASN A 73 -7.46 -26.85 -6.68
CA ASN A 73 -8.68 -26.20 -7.16
C ASN A 73 -9.88 -26.30 -6.17
N LYS A 74 -9.58 -26.31 -4.88
CA LYS A 74 -10.58 -26.38 -3.81
C LYS A 74 -10.99 -25.01 -3.26
N VAL A 75 -10.41 -23.93 -3.76
CA VAL A 75 -10.71 -22.56 -3.40
C VAL A 75 -11.24 -21.84 -4.62
N ASP A 76 -12.43 -21.26 -4.51
CA ASP A 76 -13.05 -20.50 -5.61
C ASP A 76 -12.60 -19.04 -5.62
N ILE A 77 -12.50 -18.43 -4.43
CA ILE A 77 -12.13 -17.01 -4.30
C ILE A 77 -11.06 -16.88 -3.21
N LEU A 78 -9.99 -16.17 -3.53
CA LEU A 78 -8.93 -15.85 -2.59
C LEU A 78 -8.92 -14.34 -2.34
N VAL A 79 -9.11 -13.93 -1.09
CA VAL A 79 -9.02 -12.53 -0.66
C VAL A 79 -7.68 -12.31 0.01
N GLY A 80 -6.99 -11.24 -0.34
CA GLY A 80 -5.73 -10.95 0.32
C GLY A 80 -5.15 -9.58 0.00
N THR A 81 -4.00 -9.30 0.57
CA THR A 81 -3.25 -8.07 0.36
C THR A 81 -2.21 -8.26 -0.76
N GLN A 82 -1.38 -7.26 -0.98
CA GLN A 82 -0.26 -7.28 -1.94
C GLN A 82 0.66 -8.52 -1.81
N LEU A 83 0.63 -9.22 -0.68
CA LEU A 83 1.42 -10.43 -0.44
C LEU A 83 1.08 -11.56 -1.39
N ILE A 84 -0.17 -11.62 -1.88
CA ILE A 84 -0.59 -12.63 -2.88
C ILE A 84 0.20 -12.49 -4.18
N SER A 85 0.67 -11.29 -4.50
CA SER A 85 1.46 -11.05 -5.70
C SER A 85 2.87 -11.64 -5.64
N LYS A 86 3.35 -12.04 -4.46
CA LYS A 86 4.74 -12.47 -4.25
C LYS A 86 4.85 -13.98 -4.01
N GLY A 87 5.52 -14.66 -4.91
CA GLY A 87 6.05 -16.01 -4.64
C GLY A 87 5.09 -17.19 -4.74
N PHE A 88 3.79 -16.98 -4.85
CA PHE A 88 2.82 -18.08 -4.95
C PHE A 88 2.45 -18.40 -6.39
N ASN A 89 2.21 -19.66 -6.68
CA ASN A 89 1.73 -20.12 -7.97
C ASN A 89 0.24 -20.42 -7.89
N PHE A 90 -0.54 -19.85 -8.81
CA PHE A 90 -1.99 -20.03 -8.88
C PHE A 90 -2.35 -20.53 -10.30
N PRO A 91 -2.24 -21.85 -10.56
CA PRO A 91 -2.35 -22.39 -11.93
C PRO A 91 -3.73 -22.15 -12.57
N ASN A 92 -4.78 -22.05 -11.77
CA ASN A 92 -6.16 -21.88 -12.24
C ASN A 92 -6.70 -20.46 -12.05
N LEU A 93 -5.81 -19.47 -11.84
CA LEU A 93 -6.21 -18.09 -11.67
C LEU A 93 -6.60 -17.49 -13.02
N ASN A 94 -7.87 -17.18 -13.18
CA ASN A 94 -8.45 -16.61 -14.39
C ASN A 94 -9.02 -15.21 -14.20
N CYS A 95 -9.20 -14.74 -12.96
CA CYS A 95 -9.68 -13.40 -12.69
C CYS A 95 -8.95 -12.81 -11.47
N ILE A 96 -8.52 -11.57 -11.59
CA ILE A 96 -7.98 -10.76 -10.50
C ILE A 96 -8.80 -9.48 -10.40
N VAL A 97 -9.24 -9.15 -9.19
CA VAL A 97 -9.90 -7.88 -8.89
C VAL A 97 -9.05 -7.10 -7.91
N VAL A 98 -8.58 -5.94 -8.32
CA VAL A 98 -7.88 -5.00 -7.46
C VAL A 98 -8.92 -4.03 -6.90
N VAL A 99 -9.22 -4.18 -5.62
CA VAL A 99 -10.15 -3.30 -4.92
C VAL A 99 -9.39 -2.07 -4.44
N ASP A 100 -9.92 -0.88 -4.75
CA ASP A 100 -9.26 0.40 -4.45
C ASP A 100 -7.87 0.51 -5.10
N ALA A 101 -7.87 0.61 -6.42
CA ALA A 101 -6.66 0.75 -7.23
C ALA A 101 -6.12 2.19 -7.24
N ASP A 102 -6.76 3.10 -6.53
CA ASP A 102 -6.28 4.46 -6.44
C ASP A 102 -4.96 4.50 -5.66
N PHE A 103 -3.99 5.20 -6.25
CA PHE A 103 -2.64 5.26 -5.72
C PHE A 103 -2.53 6.14 -4.48
N SER A 104 -3.61 6.20 -3.72
CA SER A 104 -3.76 7.08 -2.57
C SER A 104 -2.89 6.73 -1.38
N GLY A 105 -2.08 5.80 -1.50
CA GLY A 105 -1.25 5.29 -0.39
C GLY A 105 0.04 6.00 -0.07
N MET A 106 0.15 7.04 -0.42
CA MET A 106 0.82 7.75 -0.55
C MET A 106 1.61 8.58 0.17
N GLY A 107 1.64 9.41 0.27
CA GLY A 107 2.06 10.63 0.84
C GLY A 107 3.57 10.81 1.11
N PHE A 108 4.34 9.81 1.41
CA PHE A 108 5.71 10.00 1.88
C PHE A 108 6.78 9.12 1.22
N ASP A 109 6.37 8.13 0.46
CA ASP A 109 7.32 7.30 -0.29
C ASP A 109 7.33 7.72 -1.76
N LEU A 110 8.41 8.36 -2.19
CA LEU A 110 8.63 8.75 -3.58
C LEU A 110 8.59 7.59 -4.58
N ARG A 111 8.64 6.36 -4.09
CA ARG A 111 8.53 5.14 -4.91
C ARG A 111 7.17 4.48 -4.83
N SER A 112 6.17 5.11 -4.22
CA SER A 112 4.86 4.49 -4.06
C SER A 112 4.24 4.13 -5.41
N THR A 113 4.29 5.03 -6.37
CA THR A 113 3.78 4.81 -7.72
C THR A 113 4.54 3.69 -8.44
N GLU A 114 5.88 3.72 -8.42
CA GLU A 114 6.71 2.65 -8.97
C GLU A 114 6.38 1.27 -8.38
N LYS A 115 6.21 1.21 -7.06
CA LYS A 115 5.88 -0.04 -6.36
C LYS A 115 4.50 -0.56 -6.76
N ASN A 116 3.53 0.34 -6.93
CA ASN A 116 2.19 -0.02 -7.36
C ASN A 116 2.17 -0.54 -8.79
N ILE A 117 2.88 0.13 -9.70
CA ILE A 117 3.02 -0.32 -11.08
C ILE A 117 3.70 -1.70 -11.15
N GLN A 118 4.80 -1.88 -10.41
CA GLN A 118 5.45 -3.19 -10.34
C GLN A 118 4.51 -4.28 -9.83
N LEU A 119 3.70 -3.95 -8.81
CA LEU A 119 2.69 -4.85 -8.27
C LEU A 119 1.65 -5.22 -9.33
N TYR A 120 1.10 -4.23 -10.02
CA TYR A 120 0.03 -4.45 -11.01
C TYR A 120 0.54 -5.19 -12.24
N ASN A 121 1.75 -4.89 -12.70
CA ASN A 121 2.40 -5.67 -13.77
C ASN A 121 2.65 -7.13 -13.34
N GLN A 122 3.02 -7.36 -12.07
CA GLN A 122 3.14 -8.72 -11.54
C GLN A 122 1.80 -9.44 -11.50
N LEU A 123 0.70 -8.77 -11.16
CA LEU A 123 -0.64 -9.33 -11.13
C LEU A 123 -1.11 -9.67 -12.55
N SER A 124 -0.97 -8.76 -13.50
CA SER A 124 -1.31 -8.97 -14.91
C SER A 124 -0.54 -10.15 -15.50
N GLY A 125 0.78 -10.22 -15.26
CA GLY A 125 1.62 -11.33 -15.69
C GLY A 125 1.27 -12.67 -15.05
N ARG A 126 0.53 -12.70 -13.94
CA ARG A 126 0.03 -13.94 -13.31
C ARG A 126 -1.27 -14.42 -13.94
N ALA A 127 -2.21 -13.51 -14.18
CA ALA A 127 -3.47 -13.83 -14.83
C ALA A 127 -3.25 -14.42 -16.23
N GLY A 128 -2.29 -13.90 -17.00
CA GLY A 128 -2.02 -14.33 -18.38
C GLY A 128 -1.17 -15.61 -18.55
N ARG A 129 -0.64 -16.19 -17.47
CA ARG A 129 0.30 -17.33 -17.59
C ARG A 129 -0.35 -18.64 -17.99
N PHE A 130 -1.58 -18.88 -17.61
CA PHE A 130 -2.22 -20.19 -17.72
C PHE A 130 -3.50 -20.18 -18.58
N SER A 131 -4.06 -19.02 -18.90
CA SER A 131 -5.25 -18.90 -19.74
C SER A 131 -5.17 -17.65 -20.62
N LYS A 132 -5.54 -17.79 -21.91
CA LYS A 132 -5.66 -16.67 -22.84
C LYS A 132 -6.81 -15.72 -22.49
N ASP A 133 -7.78 -16.18 -21.68
CA ASP A 133 -9.00 -15.45 -21.32
C ASP A 133 -8.97 -14.92 -19.89
N SER A 134 -7.77 -14.64 -19.39
CA SER A 134 -7.63 -14.11 -18.02
C SER A 134 -7.98 -12.62 -17.96
N LEU A 135 -8.71 -12.24 -16.92
CA LEU A 135 -9.21 -10.89 -16.71
C LEU A 135 -8.56 -10.25 -15.48
N VAL A 136 -8.15 -8.99 -15.61
CA VAL A 136 -7.74 -8.16 -14.46
C VAL A 136 -8.63 -6.93 -14.41
N ILE A 137 -9.31 -6.71 -13.29
CA ILE A 137 -10.23 -5.61 -13.07
C ILE A 137 -9.64 -4.69 -12.01
N TYR A 138 -9.53 -3.41 -12.32
CA TYR A 138 -9.12 -2.37 -11.38
C TYR A 138 -10.32 -1.53 -10.99
N GLN A 139 -10.70 -1.57 -9.72
CA GLN A 139 -11.71 -0.68 -9.17
C GLN A 139 -11.05 0.63 -8.76
N THR A 140 -11.51 1.75 -9.31
CA THR A 140 -10.95 3.08 -9.07
C THR A 140 -12.03 4.15 -9.04
N PHE A 141 -11.82 5.21 -8.28
CA PHE A 141 -12.62 6.44 -8.31
C PHE A 141 -12.14 7.40 -9.40
N ASN A 142 -10.93 7.20 -9.92
CA ASN A 142 -10.35 8.03 -10.99
C ASN A 142 -9.96 7.19 -12.21
N PRO A 143 -10.93 6.78 -13.07
CA PRO A 143 -10.64 5.98 -14.25
C PRO A 143 -9.84 6.73 -15.33
N SER A 144 -9.65 8.04 -15.15
CA SER A 144 -8.86 8.88 -16.06
C SER A 144 -7.40 9.01 -15.64
N ASP A 145 -7.00 8.37 -14.54
CA ASP A 145 -5.62 8.39 -14.05
C ASP A 145 -4.65 7.86 -15.12
N GLU A 146 -3.64 8.68 -15.45
CA GLU A 146 -2.68 8.36 -16.50
C GLU A 146 -1.85 7.13 -16.15
N THR A 147 -1.49 6.97 -14.88
CA THR A 147 -0.74 5.81 -14.40
C THR A 147 -1.52 4.50 -14.56
N LEU A 148 -2.83 4.54 -14.27
CA LEU A 148 -3.69 3.37 -14.51
C LEU A 148 -3.83 3.06 -16.00
N LYS A 149 -3.91 4.07 -16.85
CA LYS A 149 -3.92 3.88 -18.31
C LYS A 149 -2.64 3.23 -18.82
N ASP A 150 -1.47 3.72 -18.39
CA ASP A 150 -0.19 3.14 -18.76
C ASP A 150 -0.07 1.66 -18.33
N ILE A 151 -0.62 1.32 -17.17
CA ILE A 151 -0.70 -0.08 -16.71
C ILE A 151 -1.60 -0.93 -17.63
N LEU A 152 -2.75 -0.38 -18.02
CA LEU A 152 -3.69 -1.08 -18.91
C LEU A 152 -3.13 -1.26 -20.32
N GLU A 153 -2.37 -0.30 -20.82
CA GLU A 153 -1.68 -0.35 -22.11
C GLU A 153 -0.45 -1.28 -22.07
N ASN A 154 -0.06 -1.74 -20.88
CA ASN A 154 1.08 -2.61 -20.64
C ASN A 154 2.40 -2.04 -21.19
N ASP A 155 2.55 -0.72 -21.09
CA ASP A 155 3.78 0.00 -21.46
C ASP A 155 4.51 0.55 -20.21
N PRO A 156 5.32 -0.29 -19.54
CA PRO A 156 6.08 0.15 -18.38
C PRO A 156 7.18 1.17 -18.74
N THR A 157 7.57 1.27 -20.02
CA THR A 157 8.65 2.15 -20.47
C THR A 157 8.17 3.60 -20.44
N LYS A 158 6.99 3.85 -20.96
CA LYS A 158 6.39 5.19 -20.99
C LYS A 158 6.29 5.79 -19.58
N PHE A 159 5.76 5.02 -18.63
CA PHE A 159 5.70 5.49 -17.24
C PHE A 159 7.08 5.87 -16.68
N LEU A 160 8.12 5.06 -16.93
CA LEU A 160 9.47 5.34 -16.43
C LEU A 160 10.07 6.59 -17.07
N GLU A 161 9.78 6.85 -18.34
CA GLU A 161 10.19 8.06 -19.05
C GLU A 161 9.52 9.31 -18.45
N ASP A 162 8.23 9.28 -18.25
CA ASP A 162 7.47 10.39 -17.65
C ASP A 162 7.90 10.65 -16.19
N GLU A 163 8.09 9.60 -15.41
CA GLU A 163 8.56 9.71 -14.02
C GLU A 163 9.96 10.30 -13.94
N ILE A 164 10.89 9.93 -14.84
CA ILE A 164 12.25 10.48 -14.83
C ILE A 164 12.26 11.97 -15.20
N ILE A 165 11.40 12.38 -16.12
CA ILE A 165 11.25 13.80 -16.50
C ILE A 165 10.73 14.59 -15.29
N LEU A 166 9.65 14.11 -14.65
CA LEU A 166 9.07 14.74 -13.46
C LEU A 166 10.11 14.88 -12.33
N ARG A 167 10.88 13.83 -12.07
CA ARG A 167 11.92 13.83 -11.05
C ARG A 167 13.03 14.83 -11.34
N LYS A 168 13.41 14.97 -12.59
CA LYS A 168 14.38 15.97 -13.03
C LYS A 168 13.87 17.39 -12.81
N GLU A 169 12.63 17.67 -13.21
CA GLU A 169 12.00 18.97 -13.02
C GLU A 169 11.86 19.37 -11.54
N LYS A 170 11.56 18.38 -10.69
CA LYS A 170 11.35 18.59 -9.25
C LYS A 170 12.61 18.42 -8.41
N ASN A 171 13.79 18.24 -9.03
CA ASN A 171 15.03 17.96 -8.32
C ASN A 171 14.89 16.79 -7.33
N LEU A 172 14.30 15.67 -7.77
CA LEU A 172 14.14 14.46 -6.98
C LEU A 172 15.19 13.40 -7.33
N PRO A 173 15.42 12.38 -6.52
CA PRO A 173 16.29 11.26 -6.89
C PRO A 173 15.87 10.60 -8.21
N PRO A 174 16.80 10.26 -9.09
CA PRO A 174 18.25 10.15 -8.92
C PRO A 174 19.05 11.46 -9.15
N PHE A 175 18.42 12.55 -9.50
CA PHE A 175 19.12 13.82 -9.81
C PHE A 175 19.65 14.53 -8.56
N THR A 176 19.07 14.25 -7.41
CA THR A 176 19.55 14.71 -6.10
C THR A 176 19.61 13.55 -5.11
N ARG A 177 20.07 13.81 -3.91
CA ARG A 177 20.00 12.87 -2.77
C ARG A 177 19.13 13.44 -1.69
N LEU A 178 18.18 12.66 -1.18
CA LEU A 178 17.34 13.03 -0.07
C LEU A 178 17.79 12.29 1.18
N ILE A 179 17.82 13.01 2.30
CA ILE A 179 18.11 12.48 3.63
C ILE A 179 16.94 12.86 4.54
N ALA A 180 16.28 11.86 5.11
CA ALA A 180 15.26 12.07 6.12
C ALA A 180 15.89 12.04 7.52
N LEU A 181 15.75 13.13 8.28
CA LEU A 181 16.08 13.17 9.70
C LEU A 181 14.80 12.98 10.50
N ILE A 182 14.69 11.82 11.15
CA ILE A 182 13.53 11.47 11.98
C ILE A 182 13.90 11.74 13.43
N ILE A 183 13.17 12.66 14.07
CA ILE A 183 13.39 13.02 15.46
C ILE A 183 12.21 12.48 16.26
N SER A 184 12.51 11.60 17.22
CA SER A 184 11.52 11.02 18.11
C SER A 184 11.61 11.63 19.50
N SER A 185 10.49 12.09 20.04
CA SER A 185 10.39 12.65 21.39
C SER A 185 9.10 12.17 22.05
N LYS A 186 9.10 12.11 23.39
CA LYS A 186 7.87 11.88 24.16
C LYS A 186 6.93 13.10 24.17
N ASN A 187 7.48 14.27 23.87
CA ASN A 187 6.78 15.54 23.84
C ASN A 187 6.97 16.18 22.46
N GLU A 188 5.87 16.35 21.72
CA GLU A 188 5.90 16.91 20.36
C GLU A 188 6.55 18.30 20.32
N LYS A 189 6.27 19.16 21.31
CA LYS A 189 6.84 20.51 21.34
C LYS A 189 8.36 20.48 21.51
N GLU A 190 8.87 19.63 22.37
CA GLU A 190 10.32 19.47 22.57
C GLU A 190 10.99 18.91 21.32
N GLY A 191 10.37 17.90 20.68
CA GLY A 191 10.82 17.36 19.41
C GLY A 191 10.91 18.41 18.31
N MET A 192 9.89 19.26 18.21
CA MET A 192 9.84 20.35 17.21
C MET A 192 10.92 21.42 17.48
N ILE A 193 11.15 21.79 18.75
CA ILE A 193 12.21 22.72 19.13
C ILE A 193 13.57 22.19 18.72
N GLU A 194 13.82 20.90 18.98
CA GLU A 194 15.10 20.28 18.64
C GLU A 194 15.28 20.18 17.13
N ALA A 195 14.20 19.83 16.39
CA ALA A 195 14.21 19.83 14.93
C ALA A 195 14.55 21.22 14.34
N GLN A 196 14.00 22.29 14.92
CA GLN A 196 14.29 23.66 14.51
C GLN A 196 15.76 24.05 14.78
N LYS A 197 16.33 23.62 15.89
CA LYS A 197 17.77 23.85 16.18
C LYS A 197 18.65 23.15 15.16
N ILE A 198 18.34 21.89 14.84
CA ILE A 198 19.07 21.12 13.83
C ILE A 198 18.97 21.84 12.47
N LYS A 199 17.78 22.26 12.06
CA LYS A 199 17.58 23.02 10.83
C LYS A 199 18.46 24.27 10.80
N LYS A 200 18.45 25.05 11.89
CA LYS A 200 19.28 26.27 12.00
C LYS A 200 20.76 25.98 11.87
N ASN A 201 21.26 24.92 12.49
CA ASN A 201 22.66 24.52 12.40
C ASN A 201 23.04 24.06 10.99
N LEU A 202 22.15 23.33 10.33
CA LEU A 202 22.39 22.84 8.97
C LEU A 202 22.26 23.96 7.91
N SER A 203 21.50 25.01 8.17
CA SER A 203 21.29 26.13 7.22
C SER A 203 22.56 26.93 6.91
N VAL A 204 23.62 26.74 7.67
CA VAL A 204 24.96 27.28 7.36
C VAL A 204 25.57 26.63 6.10
N LEU A 205 25.13 25.42 5.77
CA LEU A 205 25.62 24.64 4.63
C LEU A 205 24.83 25.04 3.36
N LYS A 206 25.36 25.99 2.61
CA LYS A 206 24.71 26.59 1.43
C LYS A 206 24.39 25.61 0.30
N TYR A 207 24.95 24.40 0.32
CA TYR A 207 24.71 23.35 -0.69
C TYR A 207 23.56 22.42 -0.32
N LEU A 208 22.93 22.63 0.84
CA LEU A 208 21.78 21.86 1.29
C LEU A 208 20.49 22.67 1.14
N GLU A 209 19.49 22.03 0.57
CA GLU A 209 18.11 22.49 0.67
C GLU A 209 17.43 21.76 1.85
N ILE A 210 16.90 22.50 2.81
CA ILE A 210 16.37 21.93 4.05
C ILE A 210 14.87 22.15 4.10
N MET A 211 14.13 21.07 3.89
CA MET A 211 12.68 21.03 4.03
C MET A 211 12.26 20.75 5.47
N GLY A 212 11.10 21.20 5.88
CA GLY A 212 10.60 21.01 7.24
C GLY A 212 11.20 21.99 8.27
N PRO A 213 11.15 21.67 9.57
CA PRO A 213 10.54 20.46 10.15
C PRO A 213 9.01 20.45 10.03
N VAL A 214 8.46 19.25 9.93
CA VAL A 214 7.02 19.01 9.94
C VAL A 214 6.69 17.87 10.90
N SER A 215 5.52 17.93 11.55
CA SER A 215 5.05 16.80 12.36
C SER A 215 4.80 15.59 11.46
N SER A 216 5.17 14.40 11.97
CA SER A 216 4.85 13.16 11.27
C SER A 216 3.33 13.02 11.18
N PRO A 217 2.78 12.71 10.02
CA PRO A 217 1.40 12.28 9.94
C PRO A 217 1.30 10.89 10.58
N ILE A 218 0.59 10.81 11.65
CA ILE A 218 0.31 9.57 12.39
C ILE A 218 -1.03 9.03 11.92
#